data_0878749ab259cb1ec289d3af1c9ade73
#
_entry.id   0878749ab259cb1ec289d3af1c9ade73
#
_cell.length_a   1.000
_cell.length_b   1.000
_cell.length_c   1.000
_cell.angle_alpha   90.00
_cell.angle_beta   90.00
_cell.angle_gamma   90.00
#
_symmetry.space_group_name_H-M   'P 1'
#
loop_
_entity.id
_entity.type
_entity.pdbx_description
1 polymer ?
#
loop_
_entity_poly.entity_id
_entity_poly.type
_entity_poly.pdbx_seq_one_letter_code
_entity_poly.pdbx_strand_id
1 'polypeptide(L)'
;MKNRFCLIGALIMSVCILYLASCKKTQLVTTTTADVNIYSYLVKDPDRFSEYVKIIDKAGYSEFLDAYGAYTAFAPDNNAVKSYLQEIGKPDADAITVDEAKSIVKLHLIQDTINTTAFKDGKLPQITMYGQYLLTGVINKDGVSSYIVNRIAIVTQPNIRLSNGLIHALDHVLKPATKTVAQLIKEKPEFSIFAQALDATGFSDSLLNVVNNPDTTKRFLTVLTETNKALQDSGITSYTDLKNKYSQTGNPRNREDSLYLYVAYHILPDAKYLADIVTSPSHQTLAPLEVVTSKLDGETVLINDLVFNGNHEQGVVIDRSTSDVTATNGVLHVALAHFAIKNRVPVRVDWDVADVPEIRKLTAVFRKSTPAPGTPGGFTLTTGSIADIKWEPTAGQPMAYAYTGLTSTVYYQWWGDFVIMPMGLTNNARAKWYEFTTPLLVRGKYKVWICYKYFRQSSNNPAFPLRVLFDGEPFSRLFRFEEQMPAGLSDGEGEALGWKRYTAEAPVTNRDNVARLVGVADVKSTDRHVIRFEALTGGGQSGNYLDMIQFIPVNDNQLRPVFARDGRIVQ
;
A
#
# COMPACT_ATOMS: atom_id res chain seq x y z
N MET A 1 -18.70 -18.20 -62.07
CA MET A 1 -18.60 -17.72 -60.69
C MET A 1 -17.75 -18.58 -59.75
N LYS A 2 -17.51 -19.84 -59.99
CA LYS A 2 -16.71 -20.74 -59.10
C LYS A 2 -15.21 -20.42 -59.03
N ASN A 3 -14.58 -19.89 -60.12
CA ASN A 3 -13.13 -19.66 -60.14
C ASN A 3 -12.65 -18.36 -59.45
N ARG A 4 -13.54 -17.40 -59.17
CA ARG A 4 -13.16 -16.18 -58.49
C ARG A 4 -13.11 -16.34 -56.95
N PHE A 5 -13.87 -17.27 -56.40
CA PHE A 5 -13.82 -17.57 -54.95
C PHE A 5 -12.55 -18.36 -54.56
N CYS A 6 -12.03 -19.21 -55.41
CA CYS A 6 -10.78 -19.94 -55.16
C CYS A 6 -9.56 -19.00 -55.13
N LEU A 7 -9.52 -18.01 -55.99
CA LEU A 7 -8.41 -17.04 -56.05
C LEU A 7 -8.39 -16.10 -54.83
N ILE A 8 -9.57 -15.67 -54.37
CA ILE A 8 -9.68 -14.80 -53.17
C ILE A 8 -9.34 -15.63 -51.90
N GLY A 9 -9.76 -16.88 -51.80
CA GLY A 9 -9.37 -17.76 -50.71
C GLY A 9 -7.86 -18.04 -50.65
N ALA A 10 -7.22 -18.25 -51.81
CA ALA A 10 -5.77 -18.45 -51.88
C ALA A 10 -4.98 -17.16 -51.53
N LEU A 11 -5.48 -15.96 -51.90
CA LEU A 11 -4.88 -14.67 -51.55
C LEU A 11 -4.98 -14.38 -50.04
N ILE A 12 -6.13 -14.64 -49.43
CA ILE A 12 -6.34 -14.47 -47.97
C ILE A 12 -5.46 -15.45 -47.19
N MET A 13 -5.35 -16.69 -47.65
CA MET A 13 -4.50 -17.70 -47.00
C MET A 13 -3.01 -17.35 -47.11
N SER A 14 -2.57 -16.76 -48.24
CA SER A 14 -1.20 -16.28 -48.45
C SER A 14 -0.86 -15.08 -47.58
N VAL A 15 -1.80 -14.14 -47.36
CA VAL A 15 -1.62 -12.99 -46.49
C VAL A 15 -1.59 -13.43 -45.01
N CYS A 16 -2.41 -14.39 -44.57
CA CYS A 16 -2.35 -14.95 -43.22
C CYS A 16 -1.03 -15.67 -42.94
N ILE A 17 -0.44 -16.36 -43.93
CA ILE A 17 0.85 -17.05 -43.75
C ILE A 17 1.99 -16.04 -43.63
N LEU A 18 1.92 -14.88 -44.32
CA LEU A 18 2.91 -13.80 -44.19
C LEU A 18 2.86 -13.08 -42.83
N TYR A 19 1.69 -12.99 -42.18
CA TYR A 19 1.58 -12.44 -40.83
C TYR A 19 2.11 -13.41 -39.75
N LEU A 20 2.11 -14.71 -39.96
CA LEU A 20 2.65 -15.69 -39.03
C LEU A 20 4.19 -15.82 -39.11
N ALA A 21 4.83 -15.32 -40.15
CA ALA A 21 6.28 -15.34 -40.31
C ALA A 21 6.99 -14.10 -39.70
N SER A 22 6.25 -13.11 -39.19
CA SER A 22 6.81 -11.85 -38.65
C SER A 22 7.08 -11.86 -37.14
N CYS A 23 6.81 -12.95 -36.43
CA CYS A 23 7.32 -13.09 -35.07
C CYS A 23 8.76 -13.60 -35.11
N LYS A 24 9.73 -12.71 -35.23
CA LYS A 24 11.10 -12.99 -34.78
C LYS A 24 11.02 -13.26 -33.28
N LYS A 25 11.06 -14.55 -32.88
CA LYS A 25 11.42 -14.91 -31.52
C LYS A 25 12.79 -14.29 -31.25
N THR A 26 12.82 -13.24 -30.44
CA THR A 26 14.05 -12.85 -29.77
C THR A 26 14.43 -14.07 -28.94
N GLN A 27 15.40 -14.85 -29.42
CA GLN A 27 16.03 -15.85 -28.58
C GLN A 27 16.68 -15.07 -27.44
N LEU A 28 16.08 -15.09 -26.27
CA LEU A 28 16.79 -14.88 -25.03
C LEU A 28 17.87 -15.97 -25.01
N VAL A 29 19.10 -15.56 -25.34
CA VAL A 29 20.27 -16.40 -25.16
C VAL A 29 20.44 -16.51 -23.63
N THR A 30 19.76 -17.48 -23.04
CA THR A 30 20.11 -17.93 -21.71
C THR A 30 21.38 -18.76 -21.85
N THR A 31 22.52 -18.10 -21.71
CA THR A 31 23.79 -18.78 -21.49
C THR A 31 23.72 -19.42 -20.12
N THR A 32 23.22 -20.64 -20.04
CA THR A 32 23.35 -21.48 -18.85
C THR A 32 24.76 -22.05 -18.85
N THR A 33 25.69 -21.41 -18.15
CA THR A 33 26.95 -22.00 -17.73
C THR A 33 26.69 -22.71 -16.39
N ALA A 34 26.01 -23.85 -16.44
CA ALA A 34 25.50 -24.57 -15.26
C ALA A 34 26.61 -25.06 -14.30
N ASP A 35 27.89 -24.95 -14.68
CA ASP A 35 29.03 -25.50 -13.92
C ASP A 35 30.00 -24.42 -13.39
N VAL A 36 29.65 -23.15 -13.40
CA VAL A 36 30.55 -22.06 -13.00
C VAL A 36 29.88 -21.21 -11.90
N ASN A 37 30.60 -20.98 -10.82
CA ASN A 37 30.18 -20.11 -9.72
C ASN A 37 30.45 -18.62 -10.04
N ILE A 38 29.91 -17.71 -9.22
CA ILE A 38 29.97 -16.26 -9.44
C ILE A 38 31.42 -15.77 -9.60
N TYR A 39 32.30 -16.10 -8.66
CA TYR A 39 33.69 -15.64 -8.74
C TYR A 39 34.41 -16.20 -9.96
N SER A 40 34.30 -17.51 -10.20
CA SER A 40 34.92 -18.18 -11.35
C SER A 40 34.39 -17.60 -12.71
N TYR A 41 33.14 -17.17 -12.77
CA TYR A 41 32.60 -16.49 -13.95
C TYR A 41 33.26 -15.13 -14.20
N LEU A 42 33.38 -14.31 -13.14
CA LEU A 42 34.00 -12.98 -13.23
C LEU A 42 35.48 -13.06 -13.63
N VAL A 43 36.21 -14.04 -13.10
CA VAL A 43 37.61 -14.28 -13.46
C VAL A 43 37.80 -14.73 -14.92
N LYS A 44 36.81 -15.48 -15.46
CA LYS A 44 36.85 -15.94 -16.86
C LYS A 44 36.56 -14.85 -17.88
N ASP A 45 36.03 -13.70 -17.44
CA ASP A 45 35.73 -12.55 -18.31
C ASP A 45 36.51 -11.29 -17.85
N PRO A 46 37.87 -11.30 -17.99
CA PRO A 46 38.72 -10.23 -17.47
C PRO A 46 38.54 -8.91 -18.24
N ASP A 47 38.14 -8.96 -19.51
CA ASP A 47 37.87 -7.77 -20.29
C ASP A 47 36.75 -6.92 -19.70
N ARG A 48 35.84 -7.55 -18.99
CA ARG A 48 34.70 -6.88 -18.37
C ARG A 48 34.83 -6.68 -16.87
N PHE A 49 35.45 -7.63 -16.11
CA PHE A 49 35.30 -7.64 -14.66
C PHE A 49 36.63 -7.70 -13.90
N SER A 50 37.80 -7.62 -14.57
CA SER A 50 39.11 -7.73 -13.90
C SER A 50 39.32 -6.74 -12.75
N GLU A 51 38.80 -5.51 -12.88
CA GLU A 51 38.93 -4.50 -11.82
C GLU A 51 38.02 -4.83 -10.62
N TYR A 52 36.81 -5.36 -10.86
CA TYR A 52 35.93 -5.79 -9.77
C TYR A 52 36.45 -7.05 -9.09
N VAL A 53 37.05 -7.98 -9.82
CA VAL A 53 37.72 -9.15 -9.26
C VAL A 53 38.82 -8.73 -8.27
N LYS A 54 39.67 -7.74 -8.60
CA LYS A 54 40.66 -7.19 -7.66
C LYS A 54 40.04 -6.68 -6.36
N ILE A 55 38.85 -6.01 -6.47
CA ILE A 55 38.12 -5.54 -5.29
C ILE A 55 37.60 -6.72 -4.46
N ILE A 56 37.08 -7.78 -5.10
CA ILE A 56 36.61 -9.00 -4.43
C ILE A 56 37.76 -9.69 -3.70
N ASP A 57 38.92 -9.85 -4.34
CA ASP A 57 40.10 -10.47 -3.77
C ASP A 57 40.59 -9.67 -2.57
N LYS A 58 40.71 -8.37 -2.70
CA LYS A 58 41.09 -7.47 -1.61
C LYS A 58 40.11 -7.51 -0.42
N ALA A 59 38.83 -7.67 -0.71
CA ALA A 59 37.79 -7.84 0.32
C ALA A 59 37.86 -9.21 1.01
N GLY A 60 38.57 -10.21 0.44
CA GLY A 60 38.59 -11.58 0.91
C GLY A 60 37.28 -12.35 0.67
N TYR A 61 36.61 -12.07 -0.42
CA TYR A 61 35.30 -12.67 -0.77
C TYR A 61 35.39 -13.68 -1.92
N SER A 62 36.56 -13.97 -2.46
CA SER A 62 36.77 -14.90 -3.58
C SER A 62 36.24 -16.30 -3.27
N GLU A 63 36.72 -16.91 -2.16
CA GLU A 63 36.28 -18.24 -1.75
C GLU A 63 34.80 -18.29 -1.39
N PHE A 64 34.26 -17.22 -0.78
CA PHE A 64 32.85 -17.12 -0.44
C PHE A 64 31.95 -17.12 -1.71
N LEU A 65 32.33 -16.39 -2.76
CA LEU A 65 31.61 -16.32 -4.01
C LEU A 65 31.85 -17.51 -4.94
N ASP A 66 32.84 -18.34 -4.61
CA ASP A 66 33.06 -19.60 -5.31
C ASP A 66 32.49 -20.81 -4.56
N ALA A 67 31.96 -20.61 -3.33
CA ALA A 67 31.24 -21.61 -2.56
C ALA A 67 29.80 -21.83 -3.04
N TYR A 68 29.20 -22.96 -2.64
CA TYR A 68 27.78 -23.21 -2.84
C TYR A 68 26.92 -22.19 -2.08
N GLY A 69 25.80 -21.79 -2.69
CA GLY A 69 24.89 -20.82 -2.09
C GLY A 69 23.81 -20.38 -3.06
N ALA A 70 23.03 -19.40 -2.65
CA ALA A 70 22.06 -18.70 -3.48
C ALA A 70 22.34 -17.19 -3.34
N TYR A 71 23.03 -16.62 -4.32
CA TYR A 71 23.45 -15.23 -4.28
C TYR A 71 22.96 -14.47 -5.52
N THR A 72 22.73 -13.18 -5.35
CA THR A 72 22.64 -12.23 -6.46
C THR A 72 23.80 -11.26 -6.35
N ALA A 73 24.66 -11.21 -7.38
CA ALA A 73 25.75 -10.27 -7.48
C ALA A 73 25.41 -9.17 -8.50
N PHE A 74 25.46 -7.92 -8.07
CA PHE A 74 25.38 -6.74 -8.92
C PHE A 74 26.81 -6.36 -9.31
N ALA A 75 27.33 -6.89 -10.41
CA ALA A 75 28.76 -6.79 -10.77
C ALA A 75 29.03 -5.57 -11.64
N PRO A 76 29.74 -4.53 -11.15
CA PRO A 76 30.17 -3.41 -11.98
C PRO A 76 31.24 -3.84 -12.98
N ASP A 77 31.16 -3.33 -14.19
CA ASP A 77 32.17 -3.57 -15.20
C ASP A 77 33.48 -2.77 -14.94
N ASN A 78 34.53 -3.03 -15.74
CA ASN A 78 35.80 -2.35 -15.60
C ASN A 78 35.71 -0.83 -15.75
N ASN A 79 34.83 -0.33 -16.61
CA ASN A 79 34.63 1.11 -16.82
C ASN A 79 33.94 1.73 -15.60
N ALA A 80 32.94 1.02 -15.04
CA ALA A 80 32.26 1.42 -13.81
C ALA A 80 33.26 1.56 -12.65
N VAL A 81 34.14 0.56 -12.46
CA VAL A 81 35.16 0.59 -11.41
C VAL A 81 36.17 1.71 -11.63
N LYS A 82 36.67 1.90 -12.87
CA LYS A 82 37.60 2.99 -13.19
C LYS A 82 36.97 4.38 -12.92
N SER A 83 35.73 4.57 -13.33
CA SER A 83 35.01 5.83 -13.07
C SER A 83 34.83 6.08 -11.56
N TYR A 84 34.51 5.06 -10.79
CA TYR A 84 34.41 5.15 -9.32
C TYR A 84 35.76 5.50 -8.69
N LEU A 85 36.84 4.85 -9.08
CA LEU A 85 38.19 5.14 -8.57
C LEU A 85 38.63 6.58 -8.84
N GLN A 86 38.37 7.09 -10.05
CA GLN A 86 38.63 8.48 -10.40
C GLN A 86 37.82 9.46 -9.50
N GLU A 87 36.56 9.15 -9.26
CA GLU A 87 35.70 9.98 -8.40
C GLU A 87 36.22 10.07 -6.96
N ILE A 88 36.71 8.96 -6.41
CA ILE A 88 37.28 8.93 -5.04
C ILE A 88 38.75 9.29 -4.97
N GLY A 89 39.36 9.71 -6.11
CA GLY A 89 40.75 10.14 -6.19
C GLY A 89 41.77 9.01 -5.98
N LYS A 90 41.41 7.77 -6.34
CA LYS A 90 42.31 6.60 -6.27
C LYS A 90 42.84 6.23 -7.65
N PRO A 91 44.12 5.88 -7.81
CA PRO A 91 44.71 5.55 -9.09
C PRO A 91 44.23 4.20 -9.66
N ASP A 92 43.97 3.23 -8.79
CA ASP A 92 43.57 1.87 -9.14
C ASP A 92 42.83 1.16 -7.98
N ALA A 93 42.38 -0.08 -8.21
CA ALA A 93 41.71 -0.89 -7.21
C ALA A 93 42.63 -1.32 -6.04
N ASP A 94 43.94 -1.32 -6.24
CA ASP A 94 44.91 -1.64 -5.18
C ASP A 94 45.08 -0.50 -4.18
N ALA A 95 44.69 0.71 -4.53
CA ALA A 95 44.76 1.89 -3.66
C ALA A 95 43.58 2.02 -2.69
N ILE A 96 42.49 1.26 -2.83
CA ILE A 96 41.38 1.25 -1.87
C ILE A 96 41.78 0.42 -0.63
N THR A 97 41.21 0.73 0.53
CA THR A 97 41.46 -0.05 1.75
C THR A 97 40.65 -1.36 1.73
N VAL A 98 41.03 -2.31 2.58
CA VAL A 98 40.29 -3.58 2.75
C VAL A 98 38.85 -3.33 3.21
N ASP A 99 38.63 -2.34 4.08
CA ASP A 99 37.30 -2.02 4.60
C ASP A 99 36.40 -1.34 3.50
N GLU A 100 37.00 -0.47 2.67
CA GLU A 100 36.31 0.07 1.50
C GLU A 100 35.93 -1.06 0.53
N ALA A 101 36.87 -1.98 0.22
CA ALA A 101 36.60 -3.13 -0.64
C ALA A 101 35.48 -4.02 -0.08
N LYS A 102 35.53 -4.35 1.23
CA LYS A 102 34.45 -5.11 1.90
C LYS A 102 33.11 -4.41 1.83
N SER A 103 33.09 -3.09 2.00
CA SER A 103 31.84 -2.31 1.94
C SER A 103 31.23 -2.34 0.54
N ILE A 104 32.07 -2.19 -0.49
CA ILE A 104 31.66 -2.29 -1.89
C ILE A 104 31.09 -3.69 -2.15
N VAL A 105 31.87 -4.75 -1.92
CA VAL A 105 31.46 -6.13 -2.23
C VAL A 105 30.17 -6.49 -1.50
N LYS A 106 30.06 -6.17 -0.21
CA LYS A 106 28.86 -6.47 0.58
C LYS A 106 27.62 -5.72 0.09
N LEU A 107 27.74 -4.48 -0.40
CA LEU A 107 26.62 -3.74 -0.95
C LEU A 107 26.15 -4.31 -2.30
N HIS A 108 27.06 -4.91 -3.06
CA HIS A 108 26.79 -5.52 -4.36
C HIS A 108 26.28 -6.98 -4.25
N LEU A 109 26.10 -7.51 -3.04
CA LEU A 109 25.69 -8.90 -2.81
C LEU A 109 24.40 -8.99 -1.99
N ILE A 110 23.45 -9.78 -2.49
CA ILE A 110 22.27 -10.22 -1.77
C ILE A 110 22.32 -11.74 -1.62
N GLN A 111 22.03 -12.22 -0.41
CA GLN A 111 21.99 -13.65 -0.09
C GLN A 111 20.62 -14.24 -0.44
N ASP A 112 20.28 -14.17 -1.70
CA ASP A 112 19.09 -14.74 -2.33
C ASP A 112 19.25 -14.67 -3.86
N THR A 113 18.46 -15.43 -4.61
CA THR A 113 18.45 -15.41 -6.08
C THR A 113 17.33 -14.53 -6.60
N ILE A 114 17.65 -13.30 -6.97
CA ILE A 114 16.71 -12.28 -7.40
C ILE A 114 16.89 -12.02 -8.91
N ASN A 115 15.95 -12.46 -9.72
CA ASN A 115 15.93 -12.14 -11.15
C ASN A 115 15.15 -10.84 -11.42
N THR A 116 15.27 -10.29 -12.63
CA THR A 116 14.63 -9.01 -13.00
C THR A 116 13.10 -9.05 -13.01
N THR A 117 12.44 -10.20 -12.90
CA THR A 117 10.98 -10.27 -12.74
C THR A 117 10.54 -9.79 -11.34
N ALA A 118 11.46 -9.77 -10.37
CA ALA A 118 11.25 -9.20 -9.05
C ALA A 118 11.52 -7.69 -8.98
N PHE A 119 12.10 -7.10 -10.02
CA PHE A 119 12.39 -5.67 -10.06
C PHE A 119 11.09 -4.89 -10.25
N LYS A 120 10.82 -4.02 -9.29
CA LYS A 120 9.71 -3.06 -9.30
C LYS A 120 10.29 -1.69 -9.06
N ASP A 121 9.53 -0.65 -9.35
CA ASP A 121 9.91 0.68 -8.88
C ASP A 121 9.85 0.70 -7.35
N GLY A 122 11.03 0.87 -6.72
CA GLY A 122 11.19 0.82 -5.26
C GLY A 122 12.29 -0.12 -4.77
N LYS A 123 12.27 -0.44 -3.47
CA LYS A 123 13.29 -1.29 -2.84
C LYS A 123 13.08 -2.77 -3.18
N LEU A 124 14.19 -3.48 -3.28
CA LEU A 124 14.17 -4.95 -3.26
C LEU A 124 13.72 -5.45 -1.87
N PRO A 125 13.02 -6.60 -1.80
CA PRO A 125 12.53 -7.15 -0.52
C PRO A 125 13.69 -7.51 0.45
N GLN A 126 14.81 -7.96 -0.11
CA GLN A 126 15.99 -8.39 0.66
C GLN A 126 17.00 -7.25 0.79
N ILE A 127 17.62 -7.17 1.94
CA ILE A 127 18.76 -6.29 2.16
C ILE A 127 20.05 -6.92 1.61
N THR A 128 21.02 -6.10 1.23
CA THR A 128 22.36 -6.53 0.85
C THR A 128 23.13 -7.08 2.06
N MET A 129 24.22 -7.78 1.82
CA MET A 129 25.16 -8.20 2.88
C MET A 129 25.78 -7.02 3.62
N TYR A 130 25.73 -5.82 3.07
CA TYR A 130 26.14 -4.58 3.74
C TYR A 130 25.07 -4.11 4.76
N GLY A 131 23.83 -4.59 4.66
CA GLY A 131 22.74 -4.18 5.54
C GLY A 131 21.96 -2.98 5.04
N GLN A 132 21.99 -2.66 3.74
CA GLN A 132 21.21 -1.61 3.11
C GLN A 132 20.33 -2.19 1.99
N TYR A 133 19.20 -1.55 1.73
CA TYR A 133 18.34 -1.91 0.61
C TYR A 133 18.90 -1.37 -0.71
N LEU A 134 18.71 -2.12 -1.80
CA LEU A 134 18.88 -1.61 -3.15
C LEU A 134 17.51 -1.19 -3.70
N LEU A 135 17.50 -0.07 -4.39
CA LEU A 135 16.35 0.41 -5.16
C LEU A 135 16.47 -0.10 -6.59
N THR A 136 15.39 -0.59 -7.14
CA THR A 136 15.29 -0.91 -8.57
C THR A 136 14.27 -0.02 -9.24
N GLY A 137 14.39 0.16 -10.52
CA GLY A 137 13.46 0.92 -11.35
C GLY A 137 13.70 0.65 -12.82
N VAL A 138 12.95 1.34 -13.66
CA VAL A 138 13.14 1.33 -15.12
C VAL A 138 13.39 2.75 -15.57
N ILE A 139 14.43 2.93 -16.38
CA ILE A 139 14.72 4.19 -17.07
C ILE A 139 14.49 3.98 -18.56
N ASN A 140 13.87 4.96 -19.21
CA ASN A 140 13.76 5.00 -20.66
C ASN A 140 14.64 6.12 -21.18
N LYS A 141 15.69 5.76 -21.92
CA LYS A 141 16.61 6.71 -22.52
C LYS A 141 16.74 6.40 -24.01
N ASP A 142 16.52 7.40 -24.85
CA ASP A 142 16.62 7.28 -26.30
C ASP A 142 15.80 6.12 -26.91
N GLY A 143 14.61 5.86 -26.32
CA GLY A 143 13.71 4.77 -26.75
C GLY A 143 14.11 3.37 -26.26
N VAL A 144 15.17 3.25 -25.46
CA VAL A 144 15.61 1.99 -24.86
C VAL A 144 15.24 1.98 -23.38
N SER A 145 14.45 0.98 -22.97
CA SER A 145 14.13 0.74 -21.56
C SER A 145 15.19 -0.13 -20.91
N SER A 146 15.77 0.34 -19.82
CA SER A 146 16.79 -0.38 -19.05
C SER A 146 16.42 -0.43 -17.58
N TYR A 147 16.79 -1.51 -16.90
CA TYR A 147 16.73 -1.56 -15.44
C TYR A 147 17.81 -0.65 -14.85
N ILE A 148 17.46 0.03 -13.77
CA ILE A 148 18.38 0.89 -13.03
C ILE A 148 18.39 0.48 -11.55
N VAL A 149 19.57 0.54 -10.92
CA VAL A 149 19.78 0.23 -9.51
C VAL A 149 20.26 1.48 -8.78
N ASN A 150 19.68 1.78 -7.62
CA ASN A 150 19.96 2.97 -6.82
C ASN A 150 19.92 4.28 -7.61
N ARG A 151 19.07 4.34 -8.65
CA ARG A 151 18.88 5.51 -9.55
C ARG A 151 20.13 5.95 -10.31
N ILE A 152 21.20 5.18 -10.28
CA ILE A 152 22.51 5.52 -10.89
C ILE A 152 22.97 4.42 -11.84
N ALA A 153 22.99 3.16 -11.39
CA ALA A 153 23.63 2.06 -12.11
C ALA A 153 22.65 1.40 -13.08
N ILE A 154 22.92 1.45 -14.37
CA ILE A 154 22.15 0.74 -15.40
C ILE A 154 22.59 -0.73 -15.40
N VAL A 155 21.61 -1.63 -15.46
CA VAL A 155 21.87 -3.06 -15.65
C VAL A 155 22.14 -3.31 -17.13
N THR A 156 23.42 -3.50 -17.46
CA THR A 156 23.88 -3.71 -18.84
C THR A 156 23.63 -5.12 -19.34
N GLN A 157 23.71 -6.11 -18.44
CA GLN A 157 23.35 -7.50 -18.73
C GLN A 157 22.65 -8.12 -17.52
N PRO A 158 21.33 -8.37 -17.60
CA PRO A 158 20.58 -8.97 -16.49
C PRO A 158 20.62 -10.50 -16.50
N ASN A 159 20.37 -11.11 -15.35
CA ASN A 159 20.03 -12.54 -15.18
C ASN A 159 21.05 -13.52 -15.72
N ILE A 160 22.36 -13.27 -15.55
CA ILE A 160 23.41 -14.24 -15.85
C ILE A 160 23.32 -15.34 -14.78
N ARG A 161 22.78 -16.50 -15.15
CA ARG A 161 22.54 -17.63 -14.21
C ARG A 161 23.80 -18.47 -14.07
N LEU A 162 24.13 -18.81 -12.83
CA LEU A 162 25.32 -19.56 -12.43
C LEU A 162 24.94 -20.64 -11.39
N SER A 163 25.88 -21.52 -11.04
CA SER A 163 25.60 -22.65 -10.15
C SER A 163 25.21 -22.20 -8.73
N ASN A 164 25.78 -21.12 -8.24
CA ASN A 164 25.52 -20.58 -6.90
C ASN A 164 24.77 -19.26 -6.86
N GLY A 165 24.07 -18.89 -7.96
CA GLY A 165 23.24 -17.69 -8.01
C GLY A 165 23.15 -17.06 -9.37
N LEU A 166 23.05 -15.73 -9.40
CA LEU A 166 23.04 -14.96 -10.65
C LEU A 166 23.77 -13.62 -10.53
N ILE A 167 24.17 -13.09 -11.70
CA ILE A 167 24.80 -11.79 -11.83
C ILE A 167 23.90 -10.85 -12.62
N HIS A 168 23.84 -9.59 -12.16
CA HIS A 168 23.41 -8.44 -12.94
C HIS A 168 24.64 -7.55 -13.18
N ALA A 169 25.09 -7.42 -14.42
CA ALA A 169 26.21 -6.53 -14.75
C ALA A 169 25.76 -5.07 -14.73
N LEU A 170 26.58 -4.19 -14.14
CA LEU A 170 26.30 -2.78 -13.95
C LEU A 170 27.33 -1.89 -14.65
N ASP A 171 26.88 -0.71 -15.09
CA ASP A 171 27.72 0.36 -15.64
C ASP A 171 28.27 1.33 -14.57
N HIS A 172 27.84 1.18 -13.30
CA HIS A 172 28.32 1.99 -12.17
C HIS A 172 28.53 1.13 -10.91
N VAL A 173 29.48 1.55 -10.06
CA VAL A 173 29.65 1.00 -8.71
C VAL A 173 28.59 1.57 -7.78
N LEU A 174 27.89 0.71 -7.03
CA LEU A 174 26.96 1.12 -6.00
C LEU A 174 27.72 1.65 -4.78
N LYS A 175 27.30 2.80 -4.27
CA LYS A 175 27.95 3.46 -3.13
C LYS A 175 27.14 3.23 -1.87
N PRO A 176 27.76 2.74 -0.77
CA PRO A 176 27.07 2.62 0.49
C PRO A 176 26.73 4.00 1.06
N ALA A 177 25.55 4.12 1.64
CA ALA A 177 25.24 5.27 2.48
C ALA A 177 26.12 5.19 3.76
N THR A 178 26.75 6.29 4.10
CA THR A 178 27.67 6.39 5.24
C THR A 178 27.14 7.25 6.38
N LYS A 179 26.07 8.01 6.13
CA LYS A 179 25.48 8.94 7.08
C LYS A 179 24.14 8.44 7.59
N THR A 180 23.85 8.71 8.85
CA THR A 180 22.52 8.49 9.42
C THR A 180 21.53 9.53 8.92
N VAL A 181 20.24 9.26 9.05
CA VAL A 181 19.17 10.22 8.67
C VAL A 181 19.36 11.54 9.44
N ALA A 182 19.67 11.48 10.73
CA ALA A 182 19.90 12.68 11.54
C ALA A 182 21.11 13.50 11.05
N GLN A 183 22.19 12.84 10.61
CA GLN A 183 23.36 13.51 10.03
C GLN A 183 23.01 14.19 8.69
N LEU A 184 22.26 13.49 7.82
CA LEU A 184 21.79 14.05 6.55
C LEU A 184 20.95 15.32 6.73
N ILE A 185 20.10 15.34 7.77
CA ILE A 185 19.28 16.51 8.09
C ILE A 185 20.14 17.65 8.64
N LYS A 186 21.07 17.37 9.56
CA LYS A 186 21.92 18.37 10.20
C LYS A 186 22.89 19.06 9.26
N GLU A 187 23.38 18.36 8.25
CA GLU A 187 24.35 18.90 7.29
C GLU A 187 23.74 19.90 6.30
N LYS A 188 22.42 19.92 6.17
CA LYS A 188 21.73 20.77 5.22
C LYS A 188 21.12 21.99 5.93
N PRO A 189 21.61 23.22 5.65
CA PRO A 189 21.11 24.43 6.28
C PRO A 189 19.60 24.64 6.15
N GLU A 190 19.01 24.17 5.05
CA GLU A 190 17.58 24.27 4.78
C GLU A 190 16.70 23.44 5.74
N PHE A 191 17.27 22.55 6.55
CA PHE A 191 16.57 21.77 7.55
C PHE A 191 16.90 22.18 8.99
N SER A 192 17.59 23.29 9.21
CA SER A 192 18.16 23.65 10.51
C SER A 192 17.13 23.79 11.63
N ILE A 193 15.91 24.24 11.35
CA ILE A 193 14.83 24.32 12.34
C ILE A 193 14.38 22.91 12.76
N PHE A 194 14.17 22.01 11.81
CA PHE A 194 13.78 20.64 12.09
C PHE A 194 14.90 19.84 12.75
N ALA A 195 16.16 20.08 12.36
CA ALA A 195 17.33 19.47 13.00
C ALA A 195 17.41 19.83 14.50
N GLN A 196 17.17 21.09 14.87
CA GLN A 196 17.12 21.51 16.27
C GLN A 196 15.97 20.85 17.03
N ALA A 197 14.82 20.66 16.40
CA ALA A 197 13.70 19.95 16.99
C ALA A 197 14.01 18.46 17.25
N LEU A 198 14.68 17.77 16.29
CA LEU A 198 15.18 16.40 16.47
C LEU A 198 16.11 16.28 17.69
N ASP A 199 17.03 17.23 17.86
CA ASP A 199 17.96 17.23 19.00
C ASP A 199 17.23 17.51 20.31
N ALA A 200 16.40 18.52 20.34
CA ALA A 200 15.69 18.93 21.54
C ALA A 200 14.74 17.84 22.08
N THR A 201 14.13 17.07 21.20
CA THR A 201 13.23 15.97 21.56
C THR A 201 13.95 14.65 21.85
N GLY A 202 15.25 14.55 21.52
CA GLY A 202 16.07 13.34 21.70
C GLY A 202 15.91 12.33 20.57
N PHE A 203 15.18 12.64 19.49
CA PHE A 203 15.04 11.73 18.36
C PHE A 203 16.33 11.55 17.57
N SER A 204 17.28 12.50 17.61
CA SER A 204 18.62 12.28 17.04
C SER A 204 19.29 11.05 17.64
N ASP A 205 19.20 10.86 18.96
CA ASP A 205 19.75 9.70 19.66
C ASP A 205 18.95 8.42 19.34
N SER A 206 17.63 8.52 19.27
CA SER A 206 16.75 7.41 18.91
C SER A 206 17.02 6.91 17.49
N LEU A 207 17.22 7.82 16.54
CA LEU A 207 17.62 7.50 15.17
C LEU A 207 18.98 6.82 15.10
N LEU A 208 19.94 7.22 15.94
CA LEU A 208 21.26 6.56 16.02
C LEU A 208 21.15 5.14 16.58
N ASN A 209 20.32 4.94 17.61
CA ASN A 209 20.24 3.68 18.34
C ASN A 209 19.40 2.62 17.66
N VAL A 210 18.55 2.97 16.67
CA VAL A 210 17.68 2.01 15.98
C VAL A 210 18.47 0.87 15.32
N VAL A 211 19.70 1.11 14.86
CA VAL A 211 20.60 0.10 14.27
C VAL A 211 20.96 -1.04 15.23
N ASN A 212 20.84 -0.81 16.54
CA ASN A 212 21.12 -1.79 17.58
C ASN A 212 19.91 -2.69 17.90
N ASN A 213 18.78 -2.52 17.23
CA ASN A 213 17.62 -3.37 17.45
C ASN A 213 17.97 -4.82 17.11
N PRO A 214 17.70 -5.80 18.00
CA PRO A 214 17.97 -7.21 17.73
C PRO A 214 17.17 -7.72 16.52
N ASP A 215 15.96 -7.20 16.30
CA ASP A 215 15.17 -7.44 15.10
C ASP A 215 15.69 -6.57 13.96
N THR A 216 16.36 -7.20 12.99
CA THR A 216 16.99 -6.51 11.86
C THR A 216 15.99 -5.75 10.98
N THR A 217 14.75 -6.18 10.94
CA THR A 217 13.68 -5.49 10.18
C THR A 217 13.29 -4.16 10.81
N LYS A 218 13.53 -3.98 12.11
CA LYS A 218 13.25 -2.76 12.88
C LYS A 218 14.45 -1.83 13.04
N ARG A 219 15.49 -2.02 12.23
CA ARG A 219 16.71 -1.19 12.27
C ARG A 219 16.64 0.06 11.40
N PHE A 220 15.49 0.34 10.81
CA PHE A 220 15.32 1.44 9.89
C PHE A 220 14.15 2.32 10.30
N LEU A 221 14.28 3.62 10.06
CA LEU A 221 13.19 4.60 10.22
C LEU A 221 13.11 5.48 8.97
N THR A 222 11.94 5.98 8.69
CA THR A 222 11.72 6.95 7.61
C THR A 222 11.38 8.30 8.22
N VAL A 223 12.09 9.35 7.80
CA VAL A 223 11.83 10.72 8.26
C VAL A 223 11.28 11.56 7.12
N LEU A 224 10.14 12.19 7.37
CA LEU A 224 9.51 13.18 6.50
C LEU A 224 9.94 14.57 7.03
N THR A 225 11.09 15.08 6.58
CA THR A 225 11.60 16.37 7.08
C THR A 225 10.91 17.54 6.38
N GLU A 226 10.76 18.65 7.10
CA GLU A 226 10.28 19.91 6.55
C GLU A 226 11.46 20.86 6.29
N THR A 227 11.38 21.63 5.20
CA THR A 227 12.34 22.69 4.95
C THR A 227 12.07 23.91 5.83
N ASN A 228 13.10 24.73 6.11
CA ASN A 228 12.91 26.02 6.77
C ASN A 228 11.88 26.89 6.03
N LYS A 229 11.86 26.83 4.70
CA LYS A 229 10.87 27.53 3.88
C LYS A 229 9.44 27.05 4.16
N ALA A 230 9.21 25.76 4.22
CA ALA A 230 7.89 25.17 4.53
C ALA A 230 7.39 25.63 5.91
N LEU A 231 8.29 25.69 6.89
CA LEU A 231 7.99 26.18 8.22
C LEU A 231 7.72 27.69 8.23
N GLN A 232 8.55 28.50 7.55
CA GLN A 232 8.40 29.94 7.43
C GLN A 232 7.09 30.36 6.77
N ASP A 233 6.68 29.63 5.72
CA ASP A 233 5.38 29.86 5.04
C ASP A 233 4.18 29.63 5.99
N SER A 234 4.40 28.89 7.09
CA SER A 234 3.43 28.67 8.18
C SER A 234 3.67 29.55 9.43
N GLY A 235 4.52 30.58 9.30
CA GLY A 235 4.81 31.53 10.37
C GLY A 235 5.80 31.03 11.42
N ILE A 236 6.56 29.97 11.14
CA ILE A 236 7.59 29.40 12.03
C ILE A 236 8.96 29.73 11.44
N THR A 237 9.58 30.79 11.91
CA THR A 237 10.83 31.32 11.34
C THR A 237 12.10 30.81 12.04
N SER A 238 11.93 30.23 13.23
CA SER A 238 13.02 29.71 14.05
C SER A 238 12.59 28.47 14.85
N TYR A 239 13.57 27.76 15.42
CA TYR A 239 13.30 26.71 16.39
C TYR A 239 12.55 27.24 17.63
N THR A 240 12.85 28.45 18.04
CA THR A 240 12.16 29.10 19.17
C THR A 240 10.66 29.25 18.86
N ASP A 241 10.30 29.67 17.65
CA ASP A 241 8.90 29.79 17.23
C ASP A 241 8.22 28.38 17.21
N LEU A 242 8.91 27.37 16.65
CA LEU A 242 8.43 26.00 16.64
C LEU A 242 8.21 25.47 18.07
N LYS A 243 9.17 25.72 18.98
CA LYS A 243 9.06 25.34 20.39
C LYS A 243 7.90 26.05 21.07
N ASN A 244 7.78 27.38 20.90
CA ASN A 244 6.70 28.15 21.50
C ASN A 244 5.32 27.72 21.02
N LYS A 245 5.22 27.30 19.76
CA LYS A 245 3.96 26.83 19.16
C LYS A 245 3.53 25.47 19.70
N TYR A 246 4.46 24.52 19.93
CA TYR A 246 4.14 23.14 20.23
C TYR A 246 4.52 22.67 21.64
N SER A 247 5.58 23.19 22.28
CA SER A 247 6.03 22.67 23.58
C SER A 247 5.23 23.29 24.72
N GLN A 248 4.09 22.68 25.06
CA GLN A 248 3.24 23.14 26.15
C GLN A 248 3.79 22.79 27.55
N THR A 249 4.65 21.78 27.66
CA THR A 249 5.28 21.42 28.95
C THR A 249 6.58 22.20 29.22
N GLY A 250 7.12 22.86 28.19
CA GLY A 250 8.44 23.47 28.21
C GLY A 250 9.60 22.46 28.17
N ASN A 251 9.32 21.15 28.23
CA ASN A 251 10.29 20.05 28.15
C ASN A 251 10.04 19.19 26.89
N PRO A 252 10.69 19.47 25.77
CA PRO A 252 10.53 18.72 24.52
C PRO A 252 10.89 17.22 24.60
N ARG A 253 11.58 16.77 25.65
CA ARG A 253 11.89 15.33 25.87
C ARG A 253 10.75 14.59 26.54
N ASN A 254 9.76 15.28 27.09
CA ASN A 254 8.56 14.65 27.62
C ASN A 254 7.75 14.08 26.46
N ARG A 255 7.44 12.77 26.52
CA ARG A 255 6.69 12.06 25.49
C ARG A 255 5.25 12.58 25.28
N GLU A 256 4.71 13.28 26.25
CA GLU A 256 3.39 13.93 26.18
C GLU A 256 3.49 15.38 25.67
N ASP A 257 4.70 15.92 25.50
CA ASP A 257 4.90 17.25 24.95
C ASP A 257 4.53 17.28 23.47
N SER A 258 3.74 18.27 23.05
CA SER A 258 3.28 18.33 21.66
C SER A 258 4.43 18.57 20.66
N LEU A 259 5.58 19.13 21.07
CA LEU A 259 6.75 19.20 20.21
C LEU A 259 7.39 17.81 20.04
N TYR A 260 7.43 16.99 21.12
CA TYR A 260 7.83 15.59 20.98
C TYR A 260 6.92 14.85 20.01
N LEU A 261 5.60 14.97 20.18
CA LEU A 261 4.60 14.34 19.34
C LEU A 261 4.68 14.84 17.89
N TYR A 262 4.94 16.12 17.69
CA TYR A 262 5.15 16.71 16.37
C TYR A 262 6.33 16.03 15.65
N VAL A 263 7.50 15.93 16.27
CA VAL A 263 8.66 15.27 15.66
C VAL A 263 8.38 13.77 15.45
N ALA A 264 7.77 13.09 16.44
CA ALA A 264 7.38 11.69 16.33
C ALA A 264 6.42 11.44 15.17
N TYR A 265 5.53 12.38 14.86
CA TYR A 265 4.57 12.30 13.75
C TYR A 265 5.25 12.37 12.37
N HIS A 266 6.46 12.92 12.29
CA HIS A 266 7.27 12.98 11.08
C HIS A 266 8.16 11.75 10.89
N ILE A 267 8.11 10.77 11.78
CA ILE A 267 8.95 9.58 11.74
C ILE A 267 8.08 8.34 11.60
N LEU A 268 8.32 7.58 10.54
CA LEU A 268 7.62 6.32 10.28
C LEU A 268 8.53 5.15 10.66
N PRO A 269 7.98 4.05 11.20
CA PRO A 269 8.73 2.81 11.35
C PRO A 269 9.11 2.24 9.99
N ASP A 270 10.21 1.51 9.95
CA ASP A 270 10.79 0.85 8.78
C ASP A 270 11.38 1.81 7.72
N ALA A 271 12.13 1.24 6.78
CA ALA A 271 12.57 1.95 5.58
C ALA A 271 11.45 1.96 4.55
N LYS A 272 10.82 3.11 4.37
CA LYS A 272 9.77 3.34 3.37
C LYS A 272 10.26 4.33 2.34
N TYR A 273 10.47 3.88 1.11
CA TYR A 273 10.71 4.74 -0.03
C TYR A 273 9.37 5.26 -0.59
N LEU A 274 9.39 6.24 -1.49
CA LEU A 274 8.15 6.81 -2.03
C LEU A 274 7.24 5.74 -2.66
N ALA A 275 7.83 4.75 -3.32
CA ALA A 275 7.09 3.62 -3.86
C ALA A 275 6.37 2.80 -2.78
N ASP A 276 6.99 2.60 -1.60
CA ASP A 276 6.33 1.95 -0.46
C ASP A 276 5.23 2.84 0.13
N ILE A 277 5.49 4.15 0.19
CA ILE A 277 4.52 5.12 0.73
C ILE A 277 3.24 5.15 -0.09
N VAL A 278 3.33 5.18 -1.43
CA VAL A 278 2.13 5.27 -2.30
C VAL A 278 1.35 3.96 -2.42
N THR A 279 1.91 2.83 -1.99
CA THR A 279 1.22 1.53 -2.04
C THR A 279 0.24 1.30 -0.89
N SER A 280 0.36 2.06 0.20
CA SER A 280 -0.55 1.98 1.35
C SER A 280 -1.16 3.36 1.62
N PRO A 281 -2.48 3.48 1.80
CA PRO A 281 -3.14 4.77 2.00
C PRO A 281 -2.89 5.39 3.37
N SER A 282 -2.32 4.64 4.33
CA SER A 282 -1.95 5.17 5.65
C SER A 282 -0.68 4.50 6.19
N HIS A 283 0.06 5.21 7.02
CA HIS A 283 1.29 4.77 7.65
C HIS A 283 1.31 5.17 9.12
N GLN A 284 1.58 4.21 9.98
CA GLN A 284 1.84 4.50 11.39
C GLN A 284 3.02 5.43 11.54
N THR A 285 2.98 6.30 12.56
CA THR A 285 4.07 7.17 12.95
C THR A 285 4.64 6.74 14.31
N LEU A 286 5.73 7.35 14.73
CA LEU A 286 6.21 7.17 16.11
C LEU A 286 5.37 7.97 17.13
N ALA A 287 4.51 8.90 16.69
CA ALA A 287 3.50 9.50 17.55
C ALA A 287 2.42 8.46 17.88
N PRO A 288 2.19 8.15 19.15
CA PRO A 288 1.28 7.08 19.53
C PRO A 288 -0.13 7.31 19.00
N LEU A 289 -0.70 6.30 18.35
CA LEU A 289 -2.08 6.28 17.83
C LEU A 289 -2.34 7.32 16.70
N GLU A 290 -1.28 7.84 16.08
CA GLU A 290 -1.37 8.78 14.98
C GLU A 290 -0.75 8.20 13.70
N VAL A 291 -1.41 8.44 12.57
CA VAL A 291 -0.96 8.02 11.25
C VAL A 291 -0.85 9.21 10.32
N VAL A 292 0.02 9.08 9.31
CA VAL A 292 -0.03 9.93 8.12
C VAL A 292 -0.70 9.16 6.99
N THR A 293 -1.60 9.82 6.28
CA THR A 293 -2.18 9.25 5.06
C THR A 293 -1.34 9.62 3.85
N SER A 294 -1.36 8.79 2.82
CA SER A 294 -0.66 9.05 1.58
C SER A 294 -1.56 8.84 0.36
N LYS A 295 -1.31 9.62 -0.66
CA LYS A 295 -2.03 9.58 -1.92
C LYS A 295 -1.09 9.89 -3.08
N LEU A 296 -1.24 9.18 -4.18
CA LEU A 296 -0.60 9.52 -5.45
C LEU A 296 -1.64 10.20 -6.35
N ASP A 297 -1.37 11.45 -6.73
CA ASP A 297 -2.18 12.24 -7.66
C ASP A 297 -1.34 12.58 -8.90
N GLY A 298 -1.60 11.85 -9.99
CA GLY A 298 -0.70 11.85 -11.13
C GLY A 298 0.69 11.35 -10.73
N GLU A 299 1.70 12.23 -10.77
CA GLU A 299 3.06 11.95 -10.31
C GLU A 299 3.37 12.53 -8.92
N THR A 300 2.41 13.25 -8.32
CA THR A 300 2.61 13.96 -7.06
C THR A 300 2.27 13.06 -5.88
N VAL A 301 3.20 12.90 -4.96
CA VAL A 301 2.98 12.21 -3.69
C VAL A 301 2.50 13.23 -2.66
N LEU A 302 1.31 13.00 -2.13
CA LEU A 302 0.66 13.85 -1.14
C LEU A 302 0.57 13.13 0.20
N ILE A 303 0.89 13.82 1.28
CA ILE A 303 0.70 13.37 2.66
C ILE A 303 -0.47 14.14 3.25
N ASN A 304 -1.39 13.43 3.92
CA ASN A 304 -2.58 14.00 4.58
C ASN A 304 -3.52 14.76 3.63
N ASP A 305 -3.59 14.36 2.36
CA ASP A 305 -4.60 14.84 1.41
C ASP A 305 -5.87 14.00 1.56
N LEU A 306 -6.89 14.53 2.18
CA LEU A 306 -8.10 13.78 2.48
C LEU A 306 -9.34 14.68 2.53
N VAL A 307 -10.50 14.06 2.36
CA VAL A 307 -11.78 14.72 2.64
C VAL A 307 -12.24 14.29 4.03
N PHE A 308 -12.36 15.25 4.93
CA PHE A 308 -12.80 15.01 6.29
C PHE A 308 -14.08 15.82 6.58
N ASN A 309 -15.15 15.13 6.96
CA ASN A 309 -16.45 15.73 7.24
C ASN A 309 -16.95 16.66 6.10
N GLY A 310 -16.77 16.21 4.84
CA GLY A 310 -17.15 16.95 3.64
C GLY A 310 -16.20 18.08 3.24
N ASN A 311 -15.19 18.39 4.03
CA ASN A 311 -14.19 19.42 3.72
C ASN A 311 -12.92 18.77 3.18
N HIS A 312 -12.41 19.25 2.06
CA HIS A 312 -11.12 18.82 1.53
C HIS A 312 -10.00 19.47 2.36
N GLU A 313 -9.20 18.64 3.02
CA GLU A 313 -7.96 19.02 3.66
C GLU A 313 -6.83 18.80 2.66
N GLN A 314 -6.28 19.90 2.17
CA GLN A 314 -5.20 19.84 1.19
C GLN A 314 -3.97 19.18 1.81
N GLY A 315 -3.44 18.18 1.09
CA GLY A 315 -2.25 17.45 1.46
C GLY A 315 -0.97 18.23 1.23
N VAL A 316 0.10 17.72 1.82
CA VAL A 316 1.44 18.24 1.68
C VAL A 316 2.20 17.45 0.64
N VAL A 317 2.81 18.14 -0.31
CA VAL A 317 3.62 17.54 -1.37
C VAL A 317 4.94 17.06 -0.81
N ILE A 318 5.31 15.82 -1.14
CA ILE A 318 6.67 15.31 -0.94
C ILE A 318 7.48 15.56 -2.22
N ASP A 319 8.60 16.26 -2.07
CA ASP A 319 9.49 16.55 -3.19
C ASP A 319 10.20 15.27 -3.67
N ARG A 320 9.82 14.77 -4.83
CA ARG A 320 10.41 13.55 -5.40
C ARG A 320 11.89 13.72 -5.78
N SER A 321 12.31 14.93 -6.12
CA SER A 321 13.68 15.20 -6.57
C SER A 321 14.72 15.12 -5.45
N THR A 322 14.32 15.48 -4.23
CA THR A 322 15.20 15.51 -3.04
C THR A 322 14.87 14.44 -2.01
N SER A 323 13.86 13.61 -2.29
CA SER A 323 13.41 12.50 -1.45
C SER A 323 14.07 11.15 -1.82
N ASP A 324 13.70 10.08 -1.13
CA ASP A 324 14.27 8.73 -1.28
C ASP A 324 15.78 8.69 -1.03
N VAL A 325 16.26 9.53 -0.11
CA VAL A 325 17.67 9.54 0.24
C VAL A 325 17.95 8.42 1.26
N THR A 326 18.69 7.41 0.81
CA THR A 326 19.10 6.29 1.66
C THR A 326 20.12 6.75 2.69
N ALA A 327 19.91 6.38 3.95
CA ALA A 327 20.82 6.55 5.07
C ALA A 327 21.22 5.20 5.65
N THR A 328 22.22 5.16 6.54
CA THR A 328 22.65 3.92 7.21
C THR A 328 21.56 3.29 8.07
N ASN A 329 20.61 4.07 8.54
CA ASN A 329 19.56 3.69 9.49
C ASN A 329 18.15 4.09 9.02
N GLY A 330 17.96 4.40 7.74
CA GLY A 330 16.63 4.77 7.25
C GLY A 330 16.61 5.49 5.92
N VAL A 331 15.51 6.19 5.71
CA VAL A 331 15.21 6.95 4.49
C VAL A 331 14.78 8.36 4.86
N LEU A 332 15.24 9.35 4.09
CA LEU A 332 14.85 10.74 4.24
C LEU A 332 13.98 11.18 3.05
N HIS A 333 12.85 11.81 3.37
CA HIS A 333 11.99 12.51 2.42
C HIS A 333 11.83 13.96 2.82
N VAL A 334 11.53 14.81 1.85
CA VAL A 334 11.36 16.25 2.02
C VAL A 334 9.92 16.67 1.77
N ALA A 335 9.28 17.22 2.79
CA ALA A 335 7.96 17.81 2.71
C ALA A 335 8.06 19.31 2.35
N LEU A 336 7.28 19.74 1.36
CA LEU A 336 7.30 21.11 0.84
C LEU A 336 6.39 22.09 1.58
N ALA A 337 5.58 21.60 2.52
CA ALA A 337 4.76 22.43 3.39
C ALA A 337 4.74 21.88 4.81
N HIS A 338 4.34 22.70 5.75
CA HIS A 338 4.21 22.33 7.15
C HIS A 338 2.99 21.45 7.40
N PHE A 339 3.16 20.38 8.16
CA PHE A 339 2.08 19.53 8.64
C PHE A 339 2.28 19.09 10.09
N ALA A 340 1.19 18.84 10.79
CA ALA A 340 1.22 18.44 12.18
C ALA A 340 -0.01 17.56 12.50
N ILE A 341 0.00 16.95 13.68
CA ILE A 341 -1.15 16.23 14.21
C ILE A 341 -2.35 17.19 14.28
N LYS A 342 -3.45 16.79 13.67
CA LYS A 342 -4.71 17.53 13.75
C LYS A 342 -5.60 16.89 14.82
N ASN A 343 -5.99 17.68 15.81
CA ASN A 343 -7.00 17.25 16.77
C ASN A 343 -8.35 17.18 16.05
N ARG A 344 -8.85 15.95 15.86
CA ARG A 344 -10.16 15.68 15.28
C ARG A 344 -11.08 15.11 16.33
N VAL A 345 -12.33 15.53 16.29
CA VAL A 345 -13.40 14.91 17.06
C VAL A 345 -14.01 13.76 16.24
N PRO A 346 -14.47 12.68 16.88
CA PRO A 346 -15.21 11.63 16.18
C PRO A 346 -16.37 12.22 15.40
N VAL A 347 -16.48 11.86 14.13
CA VAL A 347 -17.58 12.25 13.26
C VAL A 347 -18.24 11.02 12.68
N ARG A 348 -19.50 11.17 12.31
CA ARG A 348 -20.25 10.12 11.61
C ARG A 348 -19.59 9.78 10.27
N VAL A 349 -19.44 8.47 10.00
CA VAL A 349 -18.99 7.94 8.72
C VAL A 349 -20.06 7.03 8.16
N ASP A 350 -20.71 7.47 7.09
CA ASP A 350 -21.68 6.70 6.32
C ASP A 350 -20.95 6.13 5.10
N TRP A 351 -20.59 4.85 5.17
CA TRP A 351 -19.72 4.22 4.20
C TRP A 351 -20.50 3.34 3.25
N ASP A 352 -20.66 3.78 2.02
CA ASP A 352 -21.16 3.00 0.89
C ASP A 352 -20.08 1.96 0.52
N VAL A 353 -20.35 0.69 0.79
CA VAL A 353 -19.37 -0.38 0.56
C VAL A 353 -19.25 -0.78 -0.91
N ALA A 354 -20.20 -0.36 -1.74
CA ALA A 354 -20.18 -0.55 -3.19
C ALA A 354 -19.38 0.53 -3.92
N ASP A 355 -19.14 1.67 -3.28
CA ASP A 355 -18.47 2.82 -3.87
C ASP A 355 -16.95 2.78 -3.65
N VAL A 356 -16.28 1.82 -4.28
CA VAL A 356 -14.82 1.67 -4.24
C VAL A 356 -14.19 2.04 -5.59
N PRO A 357 -12.94 2.52 -5.60
CA PRO A 357 -12.28 3.02 -6.83
C PRO A 357 -12.25 2.02 -7.97
N GLU A 358 -12.08 0.74 -7.68
CA GLU A 358 -12.02 -0.33 -8.68
C GLU A 358 -13.36 -0.56 -9.37
N ILE A 359 -14.47 -0.46 -8.63
CA ILE A 359 -15.81 -0.56 -9.22
C ILE A 359 -16.17 0.71 -9.99
N ARG A 360 -15.82 1.90 -9.47
CA ARG A 360 -16.02 3.17 -10.18
C ARG A 360 -15.34 3.20 -11.56
N LYS A 361 -14.18 2.59 -11.72
CA LYS A 361 -13.46 2.50 -13.00
C LYS A 361 -14.18 1.63 -14.03
N LEU A 362 -15.10 0.79 -13.61
CA LEU A 362 -15.95 -0.02 -14.51
C LEU A 362 -17.12 0.81 -15.03
N THR A 363 -16.86 1.76 -15.91
CA THR A 363 -17.82 2.75 -16.40
C THR A 363 -19.07 2.17 -17.06
N ALA A 364 -19.00 0.94 -17.55
CA ALA A 364 -20.14 0.20 -18.09
C ALA A 364 -21.00 -0.51 -17.02
N VAL A 365 -20.48 -0.60 -15.80
CA VAL A 365 -21.08 -1.38 -14.68
C VAL A 365 -21.54 -0.46 -13.55
N PHE A 366 -20.66 0.45 -13.11
CA PHE A 366 -20.90 1.31 -11.95
C PHE A 366 -22.14 2.19 -12.15
N ARG A 367 -23.15 1.97 -11.31
CA ARG A 367 -24.45 2.64 -11.34
C ARG A 367 -25.13 2.62 -12.72
N LYS A 368 -24.91 1.52 -13.45
CA LYS A 368 -25.55 1.23 -14.73
C LYS A 368 -26.43 -0.01 -14.60
N SER A 369 -27.46 -0.11 -15.42
CA SER A 369 -28.34 -1.28 -15.45
C SER A 369 -27.53 -2.56 -15.69
N THR A 370 -27.37 -3.38 -14.66
CA THR A 370 -26.82 -4.75 -14.76
C THR A 370 -27.97 -5.73 -14.76
N PRO A 371 -27.87 -6.85 -15.46
CA PRO A 371 -28.91 -7.40 -16.34
C PRO A 371 -30.30 -7.41 -15.73
N ALA A 372 -31.22 -6.80 -16.34
CA ALA A 372 -32.65 -6.57 -16.03
C ALA A 372 -32.93 -5.75 -14.74
N PRO A 373 -33.54 -4.58 -14.84
CA PRO A 373 -33.97 -3.79 -13.68
C PRO A 373 -34.80 -4.62 -12.71
N GLY A 374 -34.37 -4.64 -11.44
CA GLY A 374 -35.10 -5.31 -10.36
C GLY A 374 -34.72 -6.78 -10.09
N THR A 375 -33.80 -7.36 -10.84
CA THR A 375 -33.17 -8.65 -10.51
C THR A 375 -31.72 -8.44 -10.10
N PRO A 376 -31.29 -8.88 -8.90
CA PRO A 376 -29.89 -8.77 -8.49
C PRO A 376 -29.02 -9.82 -9.19
N GLY A 377 -28.78 -9.60 -10.47
CA GLY A 377 -27.78 -10.31 -11.24
C GLY A 377 -26.53 -9.46 -11.25
N GLY A 378 -25.69 -9.58 -10.21
CA GLY A 378 -24.57 -8.67 -10.03
C GLY A 378 -23.42 -8.93 -10.99
N PHE A 379 -22.63 -7.89 -11.23
CA PHE A 379 -21.32 -8.02 -11.85
C PHE A 379 -20.37 -8.73 -10.89
N THR A 380 -19.85 -9.88 -11.32
CA THR A 380 -18.96 -10.73 -10.51
C THR A 380 -17.58 -10.07 -10.36
N LEU A 381 -17.11 -9.99 -9.13
CA LEU A 381 -15.80 -9.43 -8.79
C LEU A 381 -14.78 -10.56 -8.60
N THR A 382 -13.57 -10.36 -9.07
CA THR A 382 -12.49 -11.35 -8.94
C THR A 382 -11.80 -11.19 -7.58
N THR A 383 -11.46 -12.27 -6.92
CA THR A 383 -10.66 -12.25 -5.67
C THR A 383 -9.36 -11.48 -5.89
N GLY A 384 -9.09 -10.53 -5.01
CA GLY A 384 -7.91 -9.64 -5.10
C GLY A 384 -8.05 -8.50 -6.09
N SER A 385 -9.19 -8.34 -6.79
CA SER A 385 -9.43 -7.21 -7.71
C SER A 385 -9.78 -5.91 -7.00
N ILE A 386 -10.11 -5.95 -5.71
CA ILE A 386 -10.43 -4.80 -4.87
C ILE A 386 -9.45 -4.77 -3.70
N ALA A 387 -8.76 -3.65 -3.52
CA ALA A 387 -7.71 -3.51 -2.51
C ALA A 387 -8.28 -3.56 -1.08
N ASP A 388 -9.42 -2.90 -0.88
CA ASP A 388 -10.03 -2.70 0.44
C ASP A 388 -11.03 -3.79 0.85
N ILE A 389 -11.32 -4.76 -0.05
CA ILE A 389 -12.24 -5.86 0.25
C ILE A 389 -11.54 -7.19 -0.06
N LYS A 390 -11.47 -8.04 0.96
CA LYS A 390 -10.87 -9.36 0.86
C LYS A 390 -11.89 -10.43 1.26
N TRP A 391 -11.77 -11.61 0.68
CA TRP A 391 -12.55 -12.78 1.06
C TRP A 391 -11.74 -14.05 0.83
N GLU A 392 -12.24 -15.18 1.28
CA GLU A 392 -11.57 -16.46 1.14
C GLU A 392 -11.27 -16.76 -0.35
N PRO A 393 -9.98 -16.90 -0.74
CA PRO A 393 -9.60 -16.99 -2.16
C PRO A 393 -10.08 -18.28 -2.84
N THR A 394 -10.38 -19.33 -2.07
CA THR A 394 -10.82 -20.64 -2.58
C THR A 394 -12.33 -20.73 -2.79
N ALA A 395 -13.09 -19.68 -2.49
CA ALA A 395 -14.53 -19.66 -2.68
C ALA A 395 -14.89 -19.68 -4.16
N GLY A 396 -15.71 -20.65 -4.55
CA GLY A 396 -16.16 -20.82 -5.95
C GLY A 396 -17.18 -19.75 -6.41
N GLN A 397 -17.88 -19.10 -5.46
CA GLN A 397 -18.78 -17.99 -5.73
C GLN A 397 -18.15 -16.71 -5.19
N PRO A 398 -17.64 -15.84 -6.04
CA PRO A 398 -17.05 -14.57 -5.63
C PRO A 398 -18.12 -13.56 -5.21
N MET A 399 -17.68 -12.47 -4.61
CA MET A 399 -18.52 -11.30 -4.36
C MET A 399 -19.04 -10.73 -5.69
N ALA A 400 -20.19 -10.09 -5.65
CA ALA A 400 -20.74 -9.40 -6.81
C ALA A 400 -21.18 -7.98 -6.44
N TYR A 401 -21.08 -7.06 -7.41
CA TYR A 401 -21.66 -5.74 -7.36
C TYR A 401 -23.02 -5.76 -8.07
N ALA A 402 -24.05 -5.14 -7.50
CA ALA A 402 -25.37 -5.05 -8.11
C ALA A 402 -25.91 -3.62 -8.07
N TYR A 403 -26.59 -3.24 -9.14
CA TYR A 403 -27.33 -1.99 -9.26
C TYR A 403 -28.77 -2.28 -9.69
N THR A 404 -29.74 -1.86 -8.91
CA THR A 404 -31.18 -2.10 -9.15
C THR A 404 -31.91 -0.89 -9.72
N GLY A 405 -31.22 0.23 -9.86
CA GLY A 405 -31.78 1.46 -10.42
C GLY A 405 -32.65 2.25 -9.44
N LEU A 406 -33.18 3.37 -9.93
CA LEU A 406 -33.90 4.34 -9.11
C LEU A 406 -35.41 4.08 -9.02
N THR A 407 -35.93 3.13 -9.80
CA THR A 407 -37.40 2.90 -9.94
C THR A 407 -37.90 1.63 -9.24
N SER A 408 -37.00 0.88 -8.58
CA SER A 408 -37.38 -0.33 -7.87
C SER A 408 -38.38 -0.04 -6.74
N THR A 409 -39.39 -0.90 -6.57
CA THR A 409 -40.33 -0.84 -5.45
C THR A 409 -39.94 -1.79 -4.28
N VAL A 410 -38.80 -2.45 -4.41
CA VAL A 410 -38.32 -3.47 -3.47
C VAL A 410 -36.95 -3.12 -2.92
N TYR A 411 -36.11 -2.51 -3.74
CA TYR A 411 -34.74 -2.15 -3.42
C TYR A 411 -34.63 -0.65 -3.24
N TYR A 412 -34.27 -0.20 -2.04
CA TYR A 412 -34.19 1.21 -1.64
C TYR A 412 -32.80 1.62 -1.16
N GLN A 413 -31.78 0.83 -1.49
CA GLN A 413 -30.40 1.07 -1.10
C GLN A 413 -29.90 2.44 -1.57
N TRP A 414 -28.95 3.00 -0.85
CA TRP A 414 -28.32 4.26 -1.20
C TRP A 414 -27.67 4.15 -2.58
N TRP A 415 -27.85 5.11 -3.43
CA TRP A 415 -27.48 5.09 -4.85
C TRP A 415 -28.12 3.96 -5.69
N GLY A 416 -28.92 3.13 -5.13
CA GLY A 416 -29.56 1.99 -5.81
C GLY A 416 -28.61 0.81 -6.08
N ASP A 417 -27.46 0.77 -5.43
CA ASP A 417 -26.46 -0.28 -5.57
C ASP A 417 -26.11 -0.94 -4.22
N PHE A 418 -25.39 -2.07 -4.27
CA PHE A 418 -24.95 -2.84 -3.11
C PHE A 418 -23.99 -3.94 -3.52
N VAL A 419 -23.33 -4.56 -2.56
CA VAL A 419 -22.53 -5.77 -2.76
C VAL A 419 -23.29 -7.02 -2.30
N ILE A 420 -23.07 -8.11 -3.03
CA ILE A 420 -23.61 -9.43 -2.72
C ILE A 420 -22.46 -10.29 -2.20
N MET A 421 -22.61 -10.83 -0.99
CA MET A 421 -21.59 -11.63 -0.31
C MET A 421 -22.07 -13.08 -0.17
N PRO A 422 -21.76 -14.01 -1.10
CA PRO A 422 -22.05 -15.43 -0.93
C PRO A 422 -21.22 -16.01 0.22
N MET A 423 -21.87 -16.41 1.32
CA MET A 423 -21.20 -16.91 2.52
C MET A 423 -21.63 -18.31 2.91
N GLY A 424 -20.73 -19.12 3.48
CA GLY A 424 -21.04 -20.46 3.96
C GLY A 424 -19.85 -21.14 4.63
N LEU A 425 -20.07 -21.81 5.78
CA LEU A 425 -19.01 -22.48 6.52
C LEU A 425 -18.60 -23.82 5.89
N THR A 426 -19.56 -24.61 5.46
CA THR A 426 -19.33 -25.98 4.95
C THR A 426 -19.45 -26.12 3.45
N ASN A 427 -19.91 -25.09 2.76
CA ASN A 427 -20.04 -25.09 1.30
C ASN A 427 -18.81 -24.43 0.68
N ASN A 428 -17.93 -25.22 0.09
CA ASN A 428 -16.68 -24.74 -0.54
C ASN A 428 -16.90 -23.78 -1.73
N ALA A 429 -18.13 -23.70 -2.26
CA ALA A 429 -18.46 -22.68 -3.26
C ALA A 429 -18.59 -21.27 -2.68
N ARG A 430 -18.61 -21.10 -1.36
CA ARG A 430 -18.90 -19.83 -0.69
C ARG A 430 -17.78 -19.43 0.26
N ALA A 431 -17.59 -18.13 0.41
CA ALA A 431 -16.58 -17.61 1.34
C ALA A 431 -17.00 -17.83 2.81
N LYS A 432 -16.06 -18.24 3.64
CA LYS A 432 -16.27 -18.35 5.09
C LYS A 432 -16.19 -16.99 5.77
N TRP A 433 -15.53 -16.04 5.13
CA TRP A 433 -15.33 -14.71 5.66
C TRP A 433 -15.17 -13.66 4.55
N TYR A 434 -15.53 -12.41 4.90
CA TYR A 434 -15.24 -11.18 4.15
C TYR A 434 -14.63 -10.16 5.08
N GLU A 435 -13.61 -9.46 4.64
CA GLU A 435 -12.95 -8.33 5.33
C GLU A 435 -13.09 -7.08 4.48
N PHE A 436 -13.45 -5.99 5.14
CA PHE A 436 -13.55 -4.68 4.55
C PHE A 436 -12.64 -3.72 5.31
N THR A 437 -11.74 -3.02 4.60
CA THR A 437 -10.94 -1.95 5.18
C THR A 437 -11.74 -0.65 5.15
N THR A 438 -12.00 -0.06 6.32
CA THR A 438 -12.87 1.10 6.48
C THR A 438 -12.29 2.35 5.81
N PRO A 439 -13.09 3.40 5.57
CA PRO A 439 -12.59 4.77 5.48
C PRO A 439 -11.83 5.16 6.76
N LEU A 440 -11.14 6.32 6.73
CA LEU A 440 -10.50 6.87 7.91
C LEU A 440 -11.54 7.08 9.04
N LEU A 441 -11.29 6.47 10.18
CA LEU A 441 -12.06 6.68 11.40
C LEU A 441 -11.21 7.45 12.41
N VAL A 442 -11.78 8.50 13.00
CA VAL A 442 -11.13 9.22 14.09
C VAL A 442 -11.24 8.43 15.39
N ARG A 443 -10.19 8.42 16.18
CA ARG A 443 -10.18 7.79 17.51
C ARG A 443 -11.41 8.18 18.32
N GLY A 444 -12.16 7.19 18.83
CA GLY A 444 -13.38 7.39 19.59
C GLY A 444 -14.29 6.16 19.61
N LYS A 445 -15.46 6.31 20.22
CA LYS A 445 -16.45 5.23 20.33
C LYS A 445 -17.59 5.45 19.34
N TYR A 446 -17.90 4.41 18.57
CA TYR A 446 -18.92 4.45 17.53
C TYR A 446 -19.90 3.29 17.68
N LYS A 447 -21.20 3.58 17.58
CA LYS A 447 -22.20 2.55 17.28
C LYS A 447 -22.03 2.12 15.82
N VAL A 448 -21.91 0.81 15.57
CA VAL A 448 -21.70 0.26 14.22
C VAL A 448 -23.00 -0.35 13.74
N TRP A 449 -23.51 0.21 12.65
CA TRP A 449 -24.74 -0.21 12.01
C TRP A 449 -24.45 -0.85 10.67
N ILE A 450 -25.01 -2.04 10.43
CA ILE A 450 -24.98 -2.72 9.14
C ILE A 450 -26.29 -2.46 8.42
N CYS A 451 -26.23 -1.76 7.28
CA CYS A 451 -27.37 -1.42 6.42
C CYS A 451 -27.48 -2.45 5.30
N TYR A 452 -28.64 -3.05 5.14
CA TYR A 452 -28.82 -4.17 4.22
C TYR A 452 -30.24 -4.30 3.72
N LYS A 453 -30.40 -5.10 2.65
CA LYS A 453 -31.69 -5.58 2.21
C LYS A 453 -31.89 -7.01 2.70
N TYR A 454 -32.96 -7.22 3.46
CA TYR A 454 -33.41 -8.55 3.80
C TYR A 454 -33.71 -9.39 2.56
N PHE A 455 -33.24 -10.61 2.55
CA PHE A 455 -33.55 -11.58 1.52
C PHE A 455 -33.77 -12.97 2.13
N ARG A 456 -34.99 -13.50 1.97
CA ARG A 456 -35.31 -14.84 2.41
C ARG A 456 -34.73 -15.86 1.45
N GLN A 457 -33.74 -16.63 1.90
CA GLN A 457 -33.02 -17.58 1.07
C GLN A 457 -33.83 -18.87 0.78
N SER A 458 -34.57 -19.38 1.77
CA SER A 458 -35.42 -20.58 1.64
C SER A 458 -36.31 -20.70 2.89
N SER A 459 -37.51 -21.27 2.71
CA SER A 459 -38.39 -21.61 3.83
C SER A 459 -37.79 -22.68 4.77
N ASN A 460 -36.82 -23.46 4.27
CA ASN A 460 -36.23 -24.59 4.98
C ASN A 460 -34.81 -24.30 5.49
N ASN A 461 -34.29 -23.09 5.28
CA ASN A 461 -32.94 -22.75 5.71
C ASN A 461 -33.02 -22.03 7.06
N PRO A 462 -32.48 -22.63 8.16
CA PRO A 462 -32.45 -21.96 9.45
C PRO A 462 -31.60 -20.70 9.35
N ALA A 463 -31.88 -19.74 10.21
CA ALA A 463 -31.15 -18.50 10.34
C ALA A 463 -29.64 -18.71 10.26
N PHE A 464 -28.96 -17.92 9.43
CA PHE A 464 -27.53 -18.02 9.18
C PHE A 464 -26.78 -16.94 9.97
N PRO A 465 -26.36 -17.22 11.21
CA PRO A 465 -25.66 -16.24 12.02
C PRO A 465 -24.25 -15.99 11.52
N LEU A 466 -23.89 -14.72 11.51
CA LEU A 466 -22.55 -14.23 11.22
C LEU A 466 -21.97 -13.61 12.49
N ARG A 467 -20.70 -13.83 12.72
CA ARG A 467 -19.90 -13.04 13.65
C ARG A 467 -19.37 -11.83 12.90
N VAL A 468 -19.53 -10.65 13.49
CA VAL A 468 -18.91 -9.42 12.99
C VAL A 468 -17.81 -9.04 13.96
N LEU A 469 -16.60 -8.78 13.40
CA LEU A 469 -15.42 -8.38 14.17
C LEU A 469 -14.97 -6.99 13.71
N PHE A 470 -14.39 -6.24 14.62
CA PHE A 470 -13.73 -4.98 14.35
C PHE A 470 -12.29 -5.06 14.88
N ASP A 471 -11.29 -4.92 14.00
CA ASP A 471 -9.86 -5.12 14.30
C ASP A 471 -9.57 -6.45 15.03
N GLY A 472 -10.27 -7.51 14.62
CA GLY A 472 -10.14 -8.84 15.20
C GLY A 472 -10.98 -9.09 16.45
N GLU A 473 -11.57 -8.06 17.06
CA GLU A 473 -12.41 -8.19 18.25
C GLU A 473 -13.88 -8.38 17.86
N PRO A 474 -14.55 -9.44 18.33
CA PRO A 474 -15.93 -9.72 17.96
C PRO A 474 -16.90 -8.80 18.69
N PHE A 475 -17.91 -8.29 17.97
CA PHE A 475 -19.08 -7.70 18.61
C PHE A 475 -19.89 -8.77 19.36
N SER A 476 -20.53 -8.36 20.43
CA SER A 476 -21.34 -9.27 21.26
C SER A 476 -22.59 -9.79 20.57
N ARG A 477 -23.10 -9.04 19.58
CA ARG A 477 -24.31 -9.42 18.84
C ARG A 477 -23.94 -10.20 17.58
N LEU A 478 -24.55 -11.37 17.41
CA LEU A 478 -24.53 -12.06 16.12
C LEU A 478 -25.44 -11.32 15.13
N PHE A 479 -25.00 -11.27 13.89
CA PHE A 479 -25.71 -10.58 12.80
C PHE A 479 -26.30 -11.61 11.80
N ARG A 480 -27.43 -11.25 11.19
CA ARG A 480 -28.09 -12.07 10.16
C ARG A 480 -28.69 -11.18 9.09
N PHE A 481 -28.41 -11.46 7.84
CA PHE A 481 -29.07 -10.78 6.71
C PHE A 481 -30.54 -11.16 6.51
N GLU A 482 -31.01 -12.25 7.13
CA GLU A 482 -32.39 -12.72 7.09
C GLU A 482 -33.26 -12.18 8.23
N GLU A 483 -32.78 -11.23 9.00
CA GLU A 483 -33.61 -10.57 10.00
C GLU A 483 -34.34 -9.38 9.40
N GLN A 484 -35.63 -9.28 9.66
CA GLN A 484 -36.45 -8.11 9.37
C GLN A 484 -36.63 -7.28 10.65
N MET A 485 -36.73 -5.98 10.50
CA MET A 485 -37.16 -5.12 11.60
C MET A 485 -38.55 -5.59 12.10
N PRO A 486 -38.79 -5.72 13.43
CA PRO A 486 -40.11 -6.04 13.95
C PRO A 486 -41.17 -5.06 13.49
N ALA A 487 -42.40 -5.55 13.29
CA ALA A 487 -43.51 -4.71 12.83
C ALA A 487 -43.99 -3.76 13.94
N GLY A 488 -44.50 -2.61 13.56
CA GLY A 488 -45.19 -1.69 14.48
C GLY A 488 -44.29 -0.82 15.35
N LEU A 489 -42.95 -0.91 15.21
CA LEU A 489 -42.02 -0.10 15.98
C LEU A 489 -41.97 1.34 15.45
N SER A 490 -42.02 2.31 16.33
CA SER A 490 -41.55 3.67 16.08
C SER A 490 -40.04 3.69 15.90
N ASP A 491 -39.48 4.78 15.36
CA ASP A 491 -38.02 4.90 15.15
C ASP A 491 -37.25 4.84 16.47
N GLY A 492 -37.77 5.44 17.56
CA GLY A 492 -37.14 5.39 18.89
C GLY A 492 -37.15 3.99 19.52
N GLU A 493 -38.28 3.26 19.41
CA GLU A 493 -38.35 1.86 19.86
C GLU A 493 -37.42 0.97 19.04
N GLY A 494 -37.37 1.20 17.72
CA GLY A 494 -36.46 0.53 16.82
C GLY A 494 -35.02 0.74 17.26
N GLU A 495 -34.59 1.99 17.48
CA GLU A 495 -33.21 2.30 17.92
C GLU A 495 -32.87 1.59 19.24
N ALA A 496 -33.77 1.65 20.23
CA ALA A 496 -33.55 0.99 21.51
C ALA A 496 -33.34 -0.53 21.40
N LEU A 497 -34.01 -1.17 20.41
CA LEU A 497 -33.85 -2.58 20.07
C LEU A 497 -32.70 -2.86 19.09
N GLY A 498 -31.98 -1.83 18.65
CA GLY A 498 -30.88 -1.90 17.69
C GLY A 498 -31.34 -2.08 16.24
N TRP A 499 -32.44 -1.44 15.88
CA TRP A 499 -32.98 -1.35 14.52
C TRP A 499 -33.18 0.09 14.10
N LYS A 500 -32.98 0.38 12.82
CA LYS A 500 -33.40 1.67 12.25
C LYS A 500 -33.72 1.56 10.76
N ARG A 501 -34.56 2.47 10.30
CA ARG A 501 -34.75 2.75 8.87
C ARG A 501 -33.68 3.74 8.45
N TYR A 502 -32.93 3.40 7.40
CA TYR A 502 -31.86 4.27 6.90
C TYR A 502 -32.14 4.82 5.51
N THR A 503 -33.18 4.34 4.84
CA THR A 503 -33.56 4.74 3.49
C THR A 503 -34.66 5.80 3.50
N ALA A 504 -34.51 6.85 2.67
CA ALA A 504 -35.46 7.99 2.64
C ALA A 504 -36.78 7.67 1.92
N GLU A 505 -36.77 6.72 1.00
CA GLU A 505 -37.90 6.49 0.06
C GLU A 505 -38.70 5.22 0.38
N ALA A 506 -38.18 4.36 1.25
CA ALA A 506 -38.88 3.15 1.64
C ALA A 506 -40.12 3.53 2.47
N PRO A 507 -41.29 2.90 2.21
CA PRO A 507 -42.47 3.11 3.04
C PRO A 507 -42.19 2.81 4.51
N VAL A 508 -42.84 3.49 5.44
CA VAL A 508 -42.70 3.27 6.89
C VAL A 508 -42.99 1.82 7.28
N THR A 509 -43.85 1.14 6.51
CA THR A 509 -44.14 -0.29 6.68
C THR A 509 -43.03 -1.20 6.15
N ASN A 510 -42.01 -0.67 5.45
CA ASN A 510 -40.90 -1.46 4.95
C ASN A 510 -40.04 -1.94 6.10
N ARG A 511 -39.81 -3.25 6.14
CA ARG A 511 -39.03 -3.95 7.17
C ARG A 511 -37.80 -4.63 6.62
N ASP A 512 -37.56 -4.47 5.33
CA ASP A 512 -36.54 -5.21 4.57
C ASP A 512 -35.28 -4.39 4.30
N ASN A 513 -35.42 -3.08 4.10
CA ASN A 513 -34.31 -2.16 3.86
C ASN A 513 -34.02 -1.42 5.16
N VAL A 514 -33.22 -2.04 6.00
CA VAL A 514 -33.03 -1.64 7.41
C VAL A 514 -31.57 -1.69 7.82
N ALA A 515 -31.26 -1.05 8.91
CA ALA A 515 -29.95 -1.16 9.55
C ALA A 515 -30.05 -1.90 10.90
N ARG A 516 -29.06 -2.73 11.18
CA ARG A 516 -28.91 -3.49 12.40
C ARG A 516 -27.68 -3.05 13.18
N LEU A 517 -27.85 -2.66 14.44
CA LEU A 517 -26.74 -2.37 15.34
C LEU A 517 -26.03 -3.67 15.71
N VAL A 518 -24.75 -3.80 15.42
CA VAL A 518 -23.94 -4.97 15.81
C VAL A 518 -23.20 -4.76 17.14
N GLY A 519 -22.87 -3.51 17.47
CA GLY A 519 -22.22 -3.18 18.74
C GLY A 519 -21.60 -1.79 18.74
N VAL A 520 -20.68 -1.58 19.69
CA VAL A 520 -19.88 -0.35 19.79
C VAL A 520 -18.44 -0.70 19.50
N ALA A 521 -17.88 -0.05 18.47
CA ALA A 521 -16.44 -0.10 18.19
C ALA A 521 -15.73 0.97 19.03
N ASP A 522 -14.64 0.57 19.70
CA ASP A 522 -13.72 1.47 20.40
C ASP A 522 -12.49 1.69 19.53
N VAL A 523 -12.57 2.68 18.63
CA VAL A 523 -11.51 3.06 17.69
C VAL A 523 -10.36 3.67 18.47
N LYS A 524 -9.25 2.96 18.58
CA LYS A 524 -8.09 3.35 19.41
C LYS A 524 -7.18 4.36 18.77
N SER A 525 -7.06 4.31 17.44
CA SER A 525 -6.20 5.20 16.64
C SER A 525 -7.01 5.86 15.53
N THR A 526 -6.63 7.06 15.14
CA THR A 526 -7.14 7.69 13.93
C THR A 526 -6.48 7.03 12.72
N ASP A 527 -7.16 6.03 12.13
CA ASP A 527 -6.65 5.22 11.03
C ASP A 527 -7.80 4.58 10.23
N ARG A 528 -7.44 3.77 9.24
CA ARG A 528 -8.32 2.82 8.59
C ARG A 528 -8.29 1.50 9.36
N HIS A 529 -9.45 0.93 9.57
CA HIS A 529 -9.66 -0.26 10.39
C HIS A 529 -10.23 -1.40 9.57
N VAL A 530 -10.32 -2.60 10.15
CA VAL A 530 -10.87 -3.77 9.47
C VAL A 530 -12.17 -4.20 10.14
N ILE A 531 -13.25 -4.27 9.34
CA ILE A 531 -14.48 -4.96 9.75
C ILE A 531 -14.58 -6.29 9.00
N ARG A 532 -14.83 -7.38 9.74
CA ARG A 532 -14.86 -8.74 9.22
C ARG A 532 -16.18 -9.43 9.54
N PHE A 533 -16.74 -10.09 8.53
CA PHE A 533 -17.90 -10.96 8.66
C PHE A 533 -17.44 -12.41 8.58
N GLU A 534 -17.83 -13.25 9.53
CA GLU A 534 -17.51 -14.68 9.56
C GLU A 534 -18.77 -15.53 9.64
N ALA A 535 -18.85 -16.56 8.82
CA ALA A 535 -19.90 -17.57 8.86
C ALA A 535 -19.72 -18.48 10.07
N LEU A 536 -20.79 -18.73 10.85
CA LEU A 536 -20.74 -19.56 12.04
C LEU A 536 -21.41 -20.92 11.88
N THR A 537 -22.23 -21.12 10.85
CA THR A 537 -22.95 -22.38 10.64
C THR A 537 -22.69 -22.94 9.24
N GLY A 538 -22.97 -24.24 9.07
CA GLY A 538 -22.98 -24.90 7.78
C GLY A 538 -24.13 -24.40 6.89
N GLY A 539 -24.09 -24.79 5.65
CA GLY A 539 -25.00 -24.30 4.64
C GLY A 539 -24.45 -23.03 3.98
N GLY A 540 -25.15 -22.46 3.07
CA GLY A 540 -24.65 -21.34 2.34
C GLY A 540 -25.76 -20.42 1.86
N GLN A 541 -25.49 -19.12 1.95
CA GLN A 541 -26.38 -18.08 1.50
C GLN A 541 -25.75 -17.27 0.40
N SER A 542 -26.53 -16.96 -0.64
CA SER A 542 -26.10 -16.15 -1.78
C SER A 542 -26.75 -14.78 -1.83
N GLY A 543 -27.70 -14.50 -0.95
CA GLY A 543 -28.48 -13.25 -0.94
C GLY A 543 -28.14 -12.31 0.21
N ASN A 544 -26.88 -12.24 0.61
CA ASN A 544 -26.40 -11.30 1.63
C ASN A 544 -26.13 -9.95 0.96
N TYR A 545 -27.12 -9.05 0.98
CA TYR A 545 -27.11 -7.77 0.26
C TYR A 545 -26.69 -6.66 1.20
N LEU A 546 -25.41 -6.33 1.21
CA LEU A 546 -24.81 -5.26 2.02
C LEU A 546 -24.78 -3.95 1.22
N ASP A 547 -25.40 -2.91 1.75
CA ASP A 547 -25.47 -1.57 1.17
C ASP A 547 -24.36 -0.67 1.76
N MET A 548 -24.46 -0.38 3.06
CA MET A 548 -23.53 0.50 3.72
C MET A 548 -23.21 0.03 5.15
N ILE A 549 -22.09 0.52 5.66
CA ILE A 549 -21.73 0.39 7.06
C ILE A 549 -21.61 1.78 7.65
N GLN A 550 -22.30 2.03 8.77
CA GLN A 550 -22.26 3.33 9.41
C GLN A 550 -21.51 3.24 10.72
N PHE A 551 -20.56 4.13 10.91
CA PHE A 551 -19.88 4.38 12.16
C PHE A 551 -20.39 5.71 12.70
N ILE A 552 -21.26 5.67 13.70
CA ILE A 552 -21.89 6.87 14.27
C ILE A 552 -21.39 7.05 15.70
N PRO A 553 -20.76 8.20 16.05
CA PRO A 553 -20.34 8.47 17.41
C PRO A 553 -21.47 8.19 18.40
N VAL A 554 -21.14 7.60 19.54
CA VAL A 554 -22.17 7.07 20.48
C VAL A 554 -23.14 8.13 21.00
N ASN A 555 -22.71 9.41 20.98
CA ASN A 555 -23.50 10.54 21.46
C ASN A 555 -24.25 11.28 20.35
N ASP A 556 -24.05 10.91 19.08
CA ASP A 556 -24.67 11.56 17.94
C ASP A 556 -26.05 10.97 17.63
N ASN A 557 -26.83 11.69 16.82
CA ASN A 557 -28.13 11.19 16.35
C ASN A 557 -27.93 9.92 15.51
N GLN A 558 -28.49 8.81 15.97
CA GLN A 558 -28.34 7.52 15.33
C GLN A 558 -29.31 7.32 14.14
N LEU A 559 -30.43 8.02 14.16
CA LEU A 559 -31.53 7.84 13.20
C LEU A 559 -31.39 8.68 11.93
N ARG A 560 -30.77 9.85 12.03
CA ARG A 560 -30.62 10.80 10.93
C ARG A 560 -29.15 11.05 10.62
N PRO A 561 -28.82 11.36 9.36
CA PRO A 561 -29.70 11.45 8.18
C PRO A 561 -30.12 10.07 7.66
N VAL A 562 -31.06 10.06 6.70
CA VAL A 562 -31.45 8.90 5.88
C VAL A 562 -31.09 9.14 4.40
N PHE A 563 -31.00 8.07 3.61
CA PHE A 563 -30.36 8.07 2.32
C PHE A 563 -31.32 7.70 1.19
N ALA A 564 -31.26 8.43 0.09
CA ALA A 564 -32.09 8.22 -1.08
C ALA A 564 -31.33 7.49 -2.19
N ARG A 565 -32.04 6.79 -3.05
CA ARG A 565 -31.45 6.04 -4.19
C ARG A 565 -30.75 6.92 -5.22
N ASP A 566 -31.11 8.19 -5.31
CA ASP A 566 -30.45 9.18 -6.17
C ASP A 566 -29.21 9.83 -5.52
N GLY A 567 -28.80 9.33 -4.35
CA GLY A 567 -27.65 9.80 -3.61
C GLY A 567 -27.94 10.96 -2.65
N ARG A 568 -29.15 11.51 -2.65
CA ARG A 568 -29.51 12.58 -1.70
C ARG A 568 -29.47 12.07 -0.26
N ILE A 569 -28.97 12.95 0.61
CA ILE A 569 -28.94 12.76 2.06
C ILE A 569 -30.03 13.63 2.67
N VAL A 570 -30.98 12.99 3.38
CA VAL A 570 -32.17 13.66 3.94
C VAL A 570 -32.02 13.75 5.46
N GLN A 571 -31.98 14.96 5.99
CA GLN A 571 -31.81 15.28 7.41
C GLN A 571 -33.01 14.89 8.28
#